data_ef1698ed2e152c5e9302c91762479e8a
#
_entry.id   ef1698ed2e152c5e9302c91762479e8a
#
_cell.length_a   1.000
_cell.length_b   1.000
_cell.length_c   1.000
_cell.angle_alpha   90.00
_cell.angle_beta   90.00
_cell.angle_gamma   90.00
#
_symmetry.space_group_name_H-M   'P 1'
#
loop_
_entity.id
_entity.type
_entity.pdbx_description
1 polymer ?
#
loop_
_entity_poly.entity_id
_entity_poly.type
_entity_poly.pdbx_seq_one_letter_code
_entity_poly.pdbx_strand_id
1 'polypeptide(L)'
;MYKRQIYYLIKKRINWKDALISAGVYLIIAWPFLLTMFINFMKWDTIKLPFVTMQYFSGSVRSNDILLFSDEPFKQLILNVKSLLNTTLYQKKDLPWNDIVGFGTMFLCSMPFVFAGFVELFRNKTDGAKGLVLFALLTGVWAGLLTNGVNVNRINIVYYGLMMFVVLGVYFTIKEIKYTKWSTLCVYAILGIMLVSTYFTTYADSIKYQFYYGFGDALSAAEQADTEKIYVTADAQGKGYSQVSEILTLFYDETDAEYFQGKKNDDHGKELLPYRQRFTYVSMSSDVVARSQNEDAAYVILKSDVNYFDSTKYNIIQFGNFCAVVPR
;
A
#
# COMPACT_ATOMS: atom_id res chain seq x y z
N MET A 1 13.81 -14.65 -10.64
CA MET A 1 13.71 -16.10 -10.92
C MET A 1 13.89 -16.41 -12.40
N TYR A 2 13.15 -15.85 -13.33
CA TYR A 2 13.19 -16.13 -14.79
C TYR A 2 14.54 -15.88 -15.49
N LYS A 3 15.33 -14.88 -15.10
CA LYS A 3 16.63 -14.59 -15.75
C LYS A 3 17.68 -15.66 -15.49
N ARG A 4 17.66 -16.33 -14.33
CA ARG A 4 18.51 -17.51 -14.08
C ARG A 4 18.15 -18.66 -15.00
N GLN A 5 16.86 -18.87 -15.24
CA GLN A 5 16.36 -19.91 -16.14
C GLN A 5 16.78 -19.63 -17.60
N ILE A 6 16.63 -18.38 -18.07
CA ILE A 6 17.11 -17.95 -19.39
C ILE A 6 18.62 -18.10 -19.51
N TYR A 7 19.38 -17.67 -18.50
CA TYR A 7 20.83 -17.85 -18.47
C TYR A 7 21.23 -19.33 -18.52
N TYR A 8 20.57 -20.18 -17.75
CA TYR A 8 20.83 -21.62 -17.77
C TYR A 8 20.39 -22.31 -19.06
N LEU A 9 19.34 -21.82 -19.72
CA LEU A 9 18.96 -22.22 -21.07
C LEU A 9 20.04 -21.86 -22.09
N ILE A 10 20.50 -20.61 -22.10
CA ILE A 10 21.56 -20.12 -23.00
C ILE A 10 22.87 -20.93 -22.79
N LYS A 11 23.19 -21.20 -21.51
CA LYS A 11 24.36 -22.01 -21.14
C LYS A 11 24.15 -23.52 -21.29
N LYS A 12 23.01 -23.97 -21.87
CA LYS A 12 22.62 -25.38 -22.05
C LYS A 12 22.66 -26.20 -20.75
N ARG A 13 22.48 -25.53 -19.57
CA ARG A 13 22.40 -26.20 -18.25
C ARG A 13 21.00 -26.70 -17.93
N ILE A 14 20.00 -26.23 -18.66
CA ILE A 14 18.62 -26.72 -18.62
C ILE A 14 18.25 -27.12 -20.04
N ASN A 15 17.61 -28.29 -20.18
CA ASN A 15 17.11 -28.74 -21.45
C ASN A 15 15.89 -27.89 -21.84
N TRP A 16 15.82 -27.48 -23.11
CA TRP A 16 14.71 -26.68 -23.60
C TRP A 16 13.34 -27.39 -23.46
N LYS A 17 13.34 -28.75 -23.53
CA LYS A 17 12.14 -29.57 -23.33
C LYS A 17 11.61 -29.41 -21.89
N ASP A 18 12.50 -29.48 -20.91
CA ASP A 18 12.11 -29.32 -19.50
C ASP A 18 11.60 -27.88 -19.21
N ALA A 19 12.18 -26.88 -19.88
CA ALA A 19 11.69 -25.52 -19.80
C ALA A 19 10.29 -25.34 -20.40
N LEU A 20 10.01 -25.99 -21.54
CA LEU A 20 8.68 -25.99 -22.16
C LEU A 20 7.64 -26.73 -21.30
N ILE A 21 8.00 -27.89 -20.75
CA ILE A 21 7.12 -28.62 -19.82
C ILE A 21 6.81 -27.76 -18.61
N SER A 22 7.82 -27.12 -18.02
CA SER A 22 7.62 -26.22 -16.87
C SER A 22 6.74 -25.02 -17.20
N ALA A 23 6.92 -24.43 -18.39
CA ALA A 23 6.06 -23.35 -18.88
C ALA A 23 4.62 -23.83 -19.11
N GLY A 24 4.43 -25.01 -19.67
CA GLY A 24 3.12 -25.63 -19.86
C GLY A 24 2.40 -25.88 -18.54
N VAL A 25 3.08 -26.47 -17.56
CA VAL A 25 2.54 -26.68 -16.20
C VAL A 25 2.17 -25.33 -15.56
N TYR A 26 3.03 -24.34 -15.70
CA TYR A 26 2.74 -22.99 -15.19
C TYR A 26 1.48 -22.40 -15.84
N LEU A 27 1.34 -22.51 -17.14
CA LEU A 27 0.15 -22.02 -17.87
C LEU A 27 -1.12 -22.76 -17.44
N ILE A 28 -1.03 -24.09 -17.23
CA ILE A 28 -2.15 -24.89 -16.73
C ILE A 28 -2.59 -24.45 -15.34
N ILE A 29 -1.65 -24.06 -14.47
CA ILE A 29 -1.98 -23.60 -13.11
C ILE A 29 -2.47 -22.15 -13.15
N ALA A 30 -1.85 -21.30 -13.95
CA ALA A 30 -2.10 -19.85 -13.96
C ALA A 30 -3.26 -19.43 -14.91
N TRP A 31 -3.82 -20.35 -15.72
CA TRP A 31 -4.82 -20.00 -16.73
C TRP A 31 -6.06 -19.26 -16.19
N PRO A 32 -6.61 -19.59 -14.99
CA PRO A 32 -7.79 -18.85 -14.51
C PRO A 32 -7.45 -17.37 -14.25
N PHE A 33 -6.26 -17.13 -13.70
CA PHE A 33 -5.78 -15.77 -13.47
C PHE A 33 -5.53 -15.01 -14.79
N LEU A 34 -4.86 -15.66 -15.75
CA LEU A 34 -4.60 -15.08 -17.07
C LEU A 34 -5.90 -14.78 -17.83
N LEU A 35 -6.87 -15.69 -17.75
CA LEU A 35 -8.17 -15.51 -18.37
C LEU A 35 -8.98 -14.40 -17.69
N THR A 36 -8.93 -14.30 -16.36
CA THR A 36 -9.55 -13.17 -15.63
C THR A 36 -8.94 -11.83 -16.06
N MET A 37 -7.62 -11.74 -16.20
CA MET A 37 -6.98 -10.53 -16.73
C MET A 37 -7.46 -10.22 -18.16
N PHE A 38 -7.54 -11.24 -19.02
CA PHE A 38 -7.98 -11.09 -20.41
C PHE A 38 -9.44 -10.66 -20.50
N ILE A 39 -10.35 -11.26 -19.71
CA ILE A 39 -11.78 -10.89 -19.64
C ILE A 39 -11.91 -9.42 -19.25
N ASN A 40 -11.16 -8.98 -18.23
CA ASN A 40 -11.21 -7.60 -17.77
C ASN A 40 -10.62 -6.61 -18.80
N PHE A 41 -9.57 -7.01 -19.52
CA PHE A 41 -9.01 -6.21 -20.60
C PHE A 41 -9.97 -6.07 -21.79
N MET A 42 -10.60 -7.19 -22.21
CA MET A 42 -11.56 -7.22 -23.31
C MET A 42 -12.97 -6.74 -22.93
N LYS A 43 -13.20 -6.48 -21.63
CA LYS A 43 -14.51 -6.11 -21.06
C LYS A 43 -15.60 -7.16 -21.36
N TRP A 44 -15.22 -8.43 -21.32
CA TRP A 44 -16.15 -9.55 -21.48
C TRP A 44 -16.91 -9.81 -20.17
N ASP A 45 -18.09 -10.45 -20.31
CA ASP A 45 -18.88 -10.82 -19.15
C ASP A 45 -18.18 -11.90 -18.27
N THR A 46 -18.61 -11.97 -17.03
CA THR A 46 -18.14 -12.99 -16.07
C THR A 46 -18.38 -14.40 -16.59
N ILE A 47 -17.34 -15.20 -16.68
CA ILE A 47 -17.42 -16.60 -17.07
C ILE A 47 -17.46 -17.48 -15.83
N LYS A 48 -18.55 -18.25 -15.68
CA LYS A 48 -18.75 -19.21 -14.57
C LYS A 48 -18.52 -20.63 -15.09
N LEU A 49 -17.54 -21.32 -14.52
CA LEU A 49 -17.28 -22.74 -14.73
C LEU A 49 -17.62 -23.52 -13.44
N PRO A 50 -17.82 -24.84 -13.49
CA PRO A 50 -18.21 -25.64 -12.32
C PRO A 50 -17.28 -25.49 -11.09
N PHE A 51 -16.00 -25.21 -11.32
CA PHE A 51 -14.95 -25.17 -10.29
C PHE A 51 -14.23 -23.83 -10.18
N VAL A 52 -14.53 -22.85 -11.04
CA VAL A 52 -13.91 -21.52 -10.98
C VAL A 52 -14.77 -20.47 -11.66
N THR A 53 -14.82 -19.28 -11.09
CA THR A 53 -15.47 -18.11 -11.69
C THR A 53 -14.41 -17.06 -12.04
N MET A 54 -14.36 -16.68 -13.32
CA MET A 54 -13.52 -15.59 -13.80
C MET A 54 -14.39 -14.33 -13.88
N GLN A 55 -14.28 -13.48 -12.89
CA GLN A 55 -15.16 -12.33 -12.73
C GLN A 55 -14.70 -11.14 -13.58
N TYR A 56 -15.66 -10.50 -14.25
CA TYR A 56 -15.48 -9.16 -14.77
C TYR A 56 -15.70 -8.13 -13.66
N PHE A 57 -14.79 -7.19 -13.53
CA PHE A 57 -14.86 -6.09 -12.57
C PHE A 57 -15.16 -4.80 -13.32
N SER A 58 -16.31 -4.18 -13.05
CA SER A 58 -16.69 -2.90 -13.67
C SER A 58 -15.91 -1.70 -13.15
N GLY A 59 -15.19 -1.87 -12.04
CA GLY A 59 -14.34 -0.85 -11.42
C GLY A 59 -12.88 -0.92 -11.87
N SER A 60 -12.05 -0.09 -11.24
CA SER A 60 -10.61 -0.13 -11.46
C SER A 60 -10.01 -1.45 -10.97
N VAL A 61 -9.34 -2.16 -11.86
CA VAL A 61 -8.59 -3.38 -11.54
C VAL A 61 -7.08 -3.12 -11.65
N ARG A 62 -6.27 -3.86 -10.90
CA ARG A 62 -4.81 -3.68 -10.91
C ARG A 62 -4.15 -3.87 -12.27
N SER A 63 -4.79 -4.59 -13.20
CA SER A 63 -4.33 -4.68 -14.58
C SER A 63 -4.30 -3.33 -15.30
N ASN A 64 -5.20 -2.40 -14.94
CA ASN A 64 -5.23 -1.06 -15.52
C ASN A 64 -3.99 -0.23 -15.14
N ASP A 65 -3.31 -0.62 -14.07
CA ASP A 65 -2.04 -0.01 -13.63
C ASP A 65 -0.83 -0.52 -14.43
N ILE A 66 -1.01 -1.44 -15.37
CA ILE A 66 0.08 -1.98 -16.18
C ILE A 66 0.17 -1.20 -17.49
N LEU A 67 1.35 -0.72 -17.83
CA LEU A 67 1.64 0.05 -19.04
C LEU A 67 1.04 -0.56 -20.32
N LEU A 68 1.12 -1.90 -20.44
CA LEU A 68 0.66 -2.64 -21.63
C LEU A 68 -0.86 -2.54 -21.86
N PHE A 69 -1.63 -2.25 -20.81
CA PHE A 69 -3.09 -2.11 -20.87
C PHE A 69 -3.56 -0.66 -20.78
N SER A 70 -2.63 0.29 -20.88
CA SER A 70 -2.93 1.72 -20.93
C SER A 70 -3.46 2.12 -22.31
N ASP A 71 -4.39 3.04 -22.35
CA ASP A 71 -4.95 3.62 -23.60
C ASP A 71 -3.87 4.37 -24.41
N GLU A 72 -2.88 4.99 -23.73
CA GLU A 72 -1.78 5.75 -24.31
C GLU A 72 -0.41 5.24 -23.81
N PRO A 73 0.08 4.07 -24.23
CA PRO A 73 1.26 3.43 -23.61
C PRO A 73 2.53 4.29 -23.66
N PHE A 74 2.78 5.01 -24.77
CA PHE A 74 3.96 5.86 -24.90
C PHE A 74 3.93 7.08 -23.97
N LYS A 75 2.79 7.73 -23.86
CA LYS A 75 2.63 8.85 -22.92
C LYS A 75 2.78 8.37 -21.48
N GLN A 76 2.17 7.24 -21.15
CA GLN A 76 2.28 6.63 -19.83
C GLN A 76 3.70 6.19 -19.51
N LEU A 77 4.46 5.66 -20.48
CA LEU A 77 5.87 5.32 -20.31
C LEU A 77 6.70 6.56 -19.92
N ILE A 78 6.49 7.70 -20.58
CA ILE A 78 7.18 8.96 -20.25
C ILE A 78 6.84 9.40 -18.83
N LEU A 79 5.56 9.30 -18.44
CA LEU A 79 5.11 9.61 -17.08
C LEU A 79 5.75 8.67 -16.05
N ASN A 80 5.86 7.39 -16.36
CA ASN A 80 6.48 6.39 -15.49
C ASN A 80 7.99 6.66 -15.33
N VAL A 81 8.70 7.00 -16.41
CA VAL A 81 10.12 7.43 -16.35
C VAL A 81 10.26 8.65 -15.43
N LYS A 82 9.45 9.69 -15.64
CA LYS A 82 9.48 10.89 -14.80
C LYS A 82 9.18 10.57 -13.33
N SER A 83 8.18 9.74 -13.09
CA SER A 83 7.80 9.32 -11.73
C SER A 83 8.91 8.50 -11.07
N LEU A 84 9.51 7.55 -11.79
CA LEU A 84 10.65 6.75 -11.32
C LEU A 84 11.84 7.64 -10.91
N LEU A 85 12.22 8.60 -11.74
CA LEU A 85 13.29 9.55 -11.43
C LEU A 85 12.95 10.43 -10.23
N ASN A 86 11.71 10.90 -10.15
CA ASN A 86 11.24 11.69 -9.02
C ASN A 86 11.31 10.91 -7.72
N THR A 87 10.89 9.63 -7.72
CA THR A 87 10.87 8.78 -6.52
C THR A 87 12.28 8.35 -6.12
N THR A 88 13.16 8.02 -7.08
CA THR A 88 14.49 7.47 -6.78
C THR A 88 15.56 8.54 -6.54
N LEU A 89 15.64 9.57 -7.38
CA LEU A 89 16.71 10.57 -7.33
C LEU A 89 16.30 11.80 -6.53
N TYR A 90 15.12 12.35 -6.81
CA TYR A 90 14.65 13.56 -6.13
C TYR A 90 13.94 13.25 -4.82
N GLN A 91 13.54 11.97 -4.61
CA GLN A 91 12.84 11.49 -3.42
C GLN A 91 11.68 12.43 -3.04
N LYS A 92 10.91 12.82 -4.07
CA LYS A 92 9.71 13.64 -3.88
C LYS A 92 8.63 12.80 -3.21
N LYS A 93 7.71 13.51 -2.57
CA LYS A 93 6.58 12.98 -1.83
C LYS A 93 6.02 11.69 -2.43
N ASP A 94 6.10 10.63 -1.67
CA ASP A 94 5.48 9.32 -1.91
C ASP A 94 4.23 9.18 -1.01
N LEU A 95 3.77 7.96 -0.83
CA LEU A 95 2.70 7.65 0.11
C LEU A 95 3.14 7.99 1.55
N PRO A 96 2.28 8.53 2.40
CA PRO A 96 2.65 8.99 3.74
C PRO A 96 3.35 7.93 4.61
N TRP A 97 3.04 6.65 4.38
CA TRP A 97 3.67 5.54 5.10
C TRP A 97 4.98 5.04 4.48
N ASN A 98 5.40 5.59 3.36
CA ASN A 98 6.66 5.25 2.70
C ASN A 98 7.73 6.32 2.86
N ASP A 99 7.35 7.52 3.29
CA ASP A 99 8.21 8.69 3.28
C ASP A 99 8.22 9.37 4.64
N ILE A 100 9.42 9.44 5.25
CA ILE A 100 9.66 10.22 6.45
C ILE A 100 10.07 11.61 5.99
N VAL A 101 9.22 12.59 6.26
CA VAL A 101 9.44 13.98 5.85
C VAL A 101 10.85 14.46 6.21
N GLY A 102 11.58 14.90 5.20
CA GLY A 102 12.95 15.40 5.30
C GLY A 102 14.06 14.36 5.13
N PHE A 103 13.76 13.06 5.11
CA PHE A 103 14.79 12.01 4.98
C PHE A 103 14.71 11.25 3.65
N GLY A 104 13.51 11.13 3.07
CA GLY A 104 13.29 10.30 1.88
C GLY A 104 13.53 8.80 2.16
N THR A 105 13.72 8.03 1.10
CA THR A 105 14.00 6.59 1.18
C THR A 105 15.47 6.29 1.47
N MET A 106 16.35 7.22 1.15
CA MET A 106 17.75 7.22 1.56
C MET A 106 18.23 8.67 1.72
N PHE A 107 19.26 8.88 2.53
CA PHE A 107 19.78 10.22 2.75
C PHE A 107 20.26 10.86 1.46
N LEU A 108 19.83 12.07 1.15
CA LEU A 108 20.22 12.80 -0.07
C LEU A 108 21.74 12.97 -0.18
N CYS A 109 22.46 13.10 0.94
CA CYS A 109 23.92 13.16 0.96
C CYS A 109 24.59 11.85 0.47
N SER A 110 23.83 10.76 0.32
CA SER A 110 24.31 9.50 -0.26
C SER A 110 24.42 9.55 -1.80
N MET A 111 23.76 10.49 -2.48
CA MET A 111 23.76 10.56 -3.94
C MET A 111 25.15 10.67 -4.58
N PRO A 112 26.10 11.47 -4.07
CA PRO A 112 27.47 11.47 -4.57
C PRO A 112 28.15 10.09 -4.46
N PHE A 113 27.86 9.35 -3.39
CA PHE A 113 28.40 8.00 -3.20
C PHE A 113 27.76 6.98 -4.13
N VAL A 114 26.46 7.13 -4.50
CA VAL A 114 25.83 6.31 -5.55
C VAL A 114 26.63 6.43 -6.84
N PHE A 115 26.98 7.67 -7.24
CA PHE A 115 27.74 7.91 -8.45
C PHE A 115 29.17 7.36 -8.37
N ALA A 116 29.86 7.61 -7.26
CA ALA A 116 31.21 7.07 -7.02
C ALA A 116 31.21 5.52 -7.03
N GLY A 117 30.21 4.90 -6.41
CA GLY A 117 30.07 3.45 -6.38
C GLY A 117 29.73 2.85 -7.75
N PHE A 118 28.93 3.55 -8.55
CA PHE A 118 28.70 3.17 -9.93
C PHE A 118 30.00 3.14 -10.74
N VAL A 119 30.80 4.19 -10.68
CA VAL A 119 32.10 4.25 -11.34
C VAL A 119 33.01 3.12 -10.85
N GLU A 120 33.12 2.91 -9.54
CA GLU A 120 33.97 1.87 -8.94
C GLU A 120 33.53 0.46 -9.35
N LEU A 121 32.23 0.21 -9.44
CA LEU A 121 31.71 -1.08 -9.90
C LEU A 121 32.23 -1.44 -11.30
N PHE A 122 32.34 -0.45 -12.20
CA PHE A 122 32.82 -0.68 -13.57
C PHE A 122 34.35 -0.68 -13.69
N ARG A 123 35.05 -0.01 -12.77
CA ARG A 123 36.51 0.01 -12.71
C ARG A 123 37.08 -1.33 -12.26
N ASN A 124 36.45 -1.99 -11.29
CA ASN A 124 36.91 -3.26 -10.74
C ASN A 124 36.34 -4.47 -11.49
N LYS A 125 37.16 -5.51 -11.71
CA LYS A 125 36.78 -6.72 -12.44
C LYS A 125 36.05 -7.79 -11.59
N THR A 126 35.27 -7.38 -10.59
CA THR A 126 34.51 -8.32 -9.73
C THR A 126 33.19 -8.78 -10.40
N ASP A 127 33.25 -9.82 -11.19
CA ASP A 127 32.16 -10.23 -12.10
C ASP A 127 30.86 -10.67 -11.39
N GLY A 128 30.93 -11.32 -10.23
CA GLY A 128 29.76 -11.83 -9.54
C GLY A 128 28.88 -10.74 -8.88
N ALA A 129 29.49 -9.80 -8.19
CA ALA A 129 28.79 -8.72 -7.50
C ALA A 129 28.13 -7.74 -8.47
N LYS A 130 28.80 -7.45 -9.60
CA LYS A 130 28.25 -6.60 -10.68
C LYS A 130 26.92 -7.11 -11.19
N GLY A 131 26.86 -8.41 -11.51
CA GLY A 131 25.64 -9.01 -12.01
C GLY A 131 24.47 -8.89 -11.05
N LEU A 132 24.72 -9.05 -9.75
CA LEU A 132 23.68 -8.96 -8.72
C LEU A 132 23.14 -7.54 -8.54
N VAL A 133 24.06 -6.56 -8.44
CA VAL A 133 23.69 -5.14 -8.27
C VAL A 133 22.94 -4.60 -9.48
N LEU A 134 23.46 -4.86 -10.69
CA LEU A 134 22.79 -4.47 -11.93
C LEU A 134 21.46 -5.18 -12.12
N PHE A 135 21.38 -6.44 -11.72
CA PHE A 135 20.13 -7.19 -11.77
C PHE A 135 19.05 -6.56 -10.87
N ALA A 136 19.38 -6.24 -9.62
CA ALA A 136 18.44 -5.58 -8.69
C ALA A 136 18.00 -4.23 -9.25
N LEU A 137 18.94 -3.41 -9.71
CA LEU A 137 18.63 -2.10 -10.29
C LEU A 137 17.73 -2.20 -11.52
N LEU A 138 18.11 -3.04 -12.50
CA LEU A 138 17.34 -3.21 -13.74
C LEU A 138 15.95 -3.81 -13.49
N THR A 139 15.81 -4.72 -12.52
CA THR A 139 14.52 -5.30 -12.17
C THR A 139 13.59 -4.26 -11.57
N GLY A 140 14.09 -3.42 -10.68
CA GLY A 140 13.28 -2.36 -10.10
C GLY A 140 12.96 -1.23 -11.08
N VAL A 141 13.91 -0.83 -11.94
CA VAL A 141 13.66 0.11 -13.04
C VAL A 141 12.58 -0.44 -13.97
N TRP A 142 12.68 -1.72 -14.34
CA TRP A 142 11.69 -2.38 -15.19
C TRP A 142 10.31 -2.42 -14.54
N ALA A 143 10.23 -2.75 -13.26
CA ALA A 143 8.97 -2.71 -12.50
C ALA A 143 8.37 -1.29 -12.49
N GLY A 144 9.19 -0.26 -12.29
CA GLY A 144 8.75 1.14 -12.32
C GLY A 144 8.30 1.61 -13.71
N LEU A 145 8.92 1.12 -14.78
CA LEU A 145 8.52 1.46 -16.16
C LEU A 145 7.20 0.81 -16.56
N LEU A 146 6.97 -0.43 -16.11
CA LEU A 146 5.77 -1.18 -16.47
C LEU A 146 4.54 -0.87 -15.63
N THR A 147 4.69 -0.21 -14.49
CA THR A 147 3.59 -0.01 -13.55
C THR A 147 3.25 1.48 -13.43
N ASN A 148 1.98 1.83 -13.64
CA ASN A 148 1.49 3.18 -13.45
C ASN A 148 1.47 3.53 -11.96
N GLY A 149 1.66 4.80 -11.62
CA GLY A 149 1.69 5.23 -10.22
C GLY A 149 2.88 4.65 -9.46
N VAL A 150 4.09 4.93 -9.94
CA VAL A 150 5.36 4.51 -9.32
C VAL A 150 5.44 5.02 -7.89
N ASN A 151 5.69 4.12 -6.95
CA ASN A 151 5.94 4.42 -5.55
C ASN A 151 7.03 3.49 -5.00
N VAL A 152 7.56 3.80 -3.81
CA VAL A 152 8.65 3.04 -3.17
C VAL A 152 8.33 1.55 -3.04
N ASN A 153 7.08 1.19 -2.68
CA ASN A 153 6.69 -0.21 -2.50
C ASN A 153 6.77 -1.00 -3.82
N ARG A 154 6.43 -0.38 -4.94
CA ARG A 154 6.44 -1.03 -6.27
C ARG A 154 7.85 -1.21 -6.82
N ILE A 155 8.77 -0.31 -6.45
CA ILE A 155 10.15 -0.29 -6.96
C ILE A 155 11.20 -0.58 -5.88
N ASN A 156 10.81 -1.10 -4.72
CA ASN A 156 11.70 -1.27 -3.56
C ASN A 156 13.03 -1.95 -3.89
N ILE A 157 13.05 -2.88 -4.85
CA ILE A 157 14.27 -3.59 -5.27
C ILE A 157 15.33 -2.65 -5.91
N VAL A 158 14.94 -1.47 -6.43
CA VAL A 158 15.89 -0.45 -6.91
C VAL A 158 16.81 0.00 -5.78
N TYR A 159 16.27 0.16 -4.59
CA TYR A 159 17.03 0.66 -3.44
C TYR A 159 18.10 -0.30 -2.98
N TYR A 160 17.93 -1.61 -3.16
CA TYR A 160 19.02 -2.56 -2.92
C TYR A 160 20.21 -2.30 -3.83
N GLY A 161 19.97 -2.04 -5.13
CA GLY A 161 21.02 -1.65 -6.07
C GLY A 161 21.67 -0.33 -5.69
N LEU A 162 20.87 0.68 -5.36
CA LEU A 162 21.36 2.00 -4.94
C LEU A 162 22.16 1.94 -3.65
N MET A 163 21.71 1.18 -2.64
CA MET A 163 22.45 0.97 -1.39
C MET A 163 23.82 0.32 -1.63
N MET A 164 23.89 -0.68 -2.51
CA MET A 164 25.16 -1.29 -2.89
C MET A 164 26.11 -0.29 -3.53
N PHE A 165 25.59 0.61 -4.38
CA PHE A 165 26.41 1.71 -4.91
C PHE A 165 26.87 2.68 -3.82
N VAL A 166 26.01 3.02 -2.86
CA VAL A 166 26.42 3.85 -1.71
C VAL A 166 27.56 3.20 -0.96
N VAL A 167 27.44 1.91 -0.61
CA VAL A 167 28.49 1.17 0.12
C VAL A 167 29.81 1.17 -0.64
N LEU A 168 29.75 0.86 -1.95
CA LEU A 168 30.95 0.86 -2.80
C LEU A 168 31.55 2.27 -2.92
N GLY A 169 30.71 3.29 -3.08
CA GLY A 169 31.15 4.68 -3.18
C GLY A 169 31.75 5.23 -1.90
N VAL A 170 31.16 4.91 -0.76
CA VAL A 170 31.73 5.24 0.56
C VAL A 170 33.09 4.54 0.74
N TYR A 171 33.15 3.24 0.44
CA TYR A 171 34.40 2.49 0.52
C TYR A 171 35.50 3.10 -0.36
N PHE A 172 35.18 3.39 -1.62
CA PHE A 172 36.09 4.04 -2.56
C PHE A 172 36.55 5.41 -2.04
N THR A 173 35.64 6.25 -1.62
CA THR A 173 35.94 7.60 -1.11
C THR A 173 36.85 7.55 0.11
N ILE A 174 36.58 6.65 1.07
CA ILE A 174 37.42 6.48 2.26
C ILE A 174 38.82 5.99 1.92
N LYS A 175 38.93 5.15 0.89
CA LYS A 175 40.22 4.62 0.42
C LYS A 175 41.07 5.67 -0.29
N GLU A 176 40.45 6.48 -1.13
CA GLU A 176 41.14 7.45 -1.98
C GLU A 176 41.42 8.81 -1.29
N ILE A 177 40.52 9.21 -0.37
CA ILE A 177 40.60 10.54 0.28
C ILE A 177 40.87 10.37 1.78
N LYS A 178 42.07 10.78 2.19
CA LYS A 178 42.51 10.77 3.58
C LYS A 178 41.53 11.58 4.46
N TYR A 179 41.25 11.08 5.66
CA TYR A 179 40.37 11.70 6.67
C TYR A 179 38.86 11.67 6.39
N THR A 180 38.37 11.22 5.24
CA THR A 180 36.93 11.15 4.95
C THR A 180 36.20 10.08 5.78
N LYS A 181 36.91 9.10 6.32
CA LYS A 181 36.33 8.03 7.15
C LYS A 181 35.54 8.61 8.32
N TRP A 182 36.16 9.46 9.11
CA TRP A 182 35.52 10.00 10.32
C TRP A 182 34.42 10.99 10.00
N SER A 183 34.62 11.87 9.02
CA SER A 183 33.57 12.80 8.60
C SER A 183 32.35 12.08 8.04
N THR A 184 32.54 11.08 7.21
CA THR A 184 31.44 10.26 6.69
C THR A 184 30.70 9.56 7.82
N LEU A 185 31.45 8.92 8.75
CA LEU A 185 30.83 8.25 9.91
C LEU A 185 30.03 9.22 10.77
N CYS A 186 30.57 10.41 11.08
CA CYS A 186 29.87 11.41 11.87
C CYS A 186 28.57 11.88 11.18
N VAL A 187 28.62 12.18 9.87
CA VAL A 187 27.43 12.62 9.12
C VAL A 187 26.33 11.54 9.17
N TYR A 188 26.69 10.30 8.84
CA TYR A 188 25.68 9.21 8.87
C TYR A 188 25.18 8.91 10.28
N ALA A 189 26.01 9.01 11.31
CA ALA A 189 25.60 8.85 12.69
C ALA A 189 24.60 9.94 13.12
N ILE A 190 24.87 11.20 12.82
CA ILE A 190 23.98 12.33 13.12
C ILE A 190 22.63 12.14 12.37
N LEU A 191 22.67 11.86 11.07
CA LEU A 191 21.46 11.63 10.28
C LEU A 191 20.69 10.41 10.78
N GLY A 192 21.38 9.35 11.20
CA GLY A 192 20.74 8.17 11.77
C GLY A 192 20.02 8.47 13.10
N ILE A 193 20.65 9.25 13.98
CA ILE A 193 20.01 9.69 15.25
C ILE A 193 18.79 10.55 14.94
N MET A 194 18.92 11.51 14.02
CA MET A 194 17.80 12.37 13.61
C MET A 194 16.65 11.54 13.01
N LEU A 195 16.95 10.58 12.13
CA LEU A 195 15.97 9.69 11.53
C LEU A 195 15.21 8.88 12.60
N VAL A 196 15.94 8.26 13.53
CA VAL A 196 15.35 7.48 14.63
C VAL A 196 14.47 8.37 15.51
N SER A 197 14.95 9.55 15.87
CA SER A 197 14.15 10.51 16.62
C SER A 197 12.85 10.89 15.90
N THR A 198 12.95 11.28 14.61
CA THR A 198 11.78 11.66 13.81
C THR A 198 10.82 10.49 13.61
N TYR A 199 11.34 9.26 13.43
CA TYR A 199 10.53 8.06 13.27
C TYR A 199 9.63 7.79 14.47
N PHE A 200 10.17 7.89 15.68
CA PHE A 200 9.41 7.59 16.92
C PHE A 200 8.60 8.78 17.45
N THR A 201 8.72 9.94 16.86
CA THR A 201 7.97 11.15 17.26
C THR A 201 7.02 11.61 16.15
N THR A 202 7.45 12.55 15.34
CA THR A 202 6.61 13.22 14.33
C THR A 202 6.03 12.25 13.30
N TYR A 203 6.83 11.26 12.85
CA TYR A 203 6.35 10.28 11.87
C TYR A 203 5.33 9.32 12.48
N ALA A 204 5.60 8.81 13.69
CA ALA A 204 4.68 7.94 14.40
C ALA A 204 3.29 8.59 14.58
N ASP A 205 3.26 9.88 14.93
CA ASP A 205 2.02 10.61 15.06
C ASP A 205 1.31 10.80 13.70
N SER A 206 2.05 11.13 12.66
CA SER A 206 1.46 11.27 11.32
C SER A 206 0.86 9.96 10.80
N ILE A 207 1.49 8.81 11.11
CA ILE A 207 1.01 7.48 10.71
C ILE A 207 -0.28 7.09 11.42
N LYS A 208 -0.43 7.42 12.71
CA LYS A 208 -1.68 7.17 13.43
C LYS A 208 -2.90 7.69 12.66
N TYR A 209 -2.79 8.89 12.09
CA TYR A 209 -3.87 9.50 11.30
C TYR A 209 -4.14 8.77 9.98
N GLN A 210 -3.13 8.17 9.36
CA GLN A 210 -3.28 7.43 8.11
C GLN A 210 -3.90 6.04 8.30
N PHE A 211 -3.76 5.46 9.50
CA PHE A 211 -4.24 4.11 9.83
C PHE A 211 -5.45 4.12 10.76
N TYR A 212 -6.29 5.17 10.66
CA TYR A 212 -7.60 5.22 11.31
C TYR A 212 -7.55 5.09 12.84
N TYR A 213 -6.52 5.66 13.46
CA TYR A 213 -6.32 5.61 14.91
C TYR A 213 -7.54 6.15 15.67
N GLY A 214 -8.06 5.30 16.57
CA GLY A 214 -9.23 5.57 17.39
C GLY A 214 -10.56 5.15 16.77
N PHE A 215 -10.59 4.60 15.54
CA PHE A 215 -11.84 4.13 14.93
C PHE A 215 -12.46 2.97 15.72
N GLY A 216 -11.67 1.94 16.06
CA GLY A 216 -12.15 0.78 16.83
C GLY A 216 -12.65 1.17 18.21
N ASP A 217 -11.94 2.04 18.92
CA ASP A 217 -12.34 2.52 20.25
C ASP A 217 -13.65 3.33 20.17
N ALA A 218 -13.79 4.18 19.13
CA ALA A 218 -15.02 4.94 18.90
C ALA A 218 -16.20 4.04 18.55
N LEU A 219 -15.98 2.98 17.75
CA LEU A 219 -16.99 2.00 17.40
C LEU A 219 -17.44 1.25 18.66
N SER A 220 -16.51 0.71 19.45
CA SER A 220 -16.83 0.00 20.69
C SER A 220 -17.60 0.87 21.68
N ALA A 221 -17.25 2.15 21.80
CA ALA A 221 -17.98 3.09 22.65
C ALA A 221 -19.42 3.37 22.13
N ALA A 222 -19.60 3.42 20.81
CA ALA A 222 -20.92 3.56 20.21
C ALA A 222 -21.78 2.28 20.37
N GLU A 223 -21.16 1.11 20.30
CA GLU A 223 -21.84 -0.19 20.52
C GLU A 223 -22.29 -0.39 21.97
N GLN A 224 -21.49 0.09 22.93
CA GLN A 224 -21.84 0.05 24.37
C GLN A 224 -23.04 0.91 24.73
N ALA A 225 -23.44 1.84 23.88
CA ALA A 225 -24.62 2.68 24.11
C ALA A 225 -25.95 1.93 23.93
N ASP A 226 -25.91 0.65 23.45
CA ASP A 226 -27.06 -0.25 23.27
C ASP A 226 -28.20 0.38 22.44
N THR A 227 -27.84 1.15 21.42
CA THR A 227 -28.78 1.81 20.49
C THR A 227 -29.15 0.86 19.34
N GLU A 228 -30.34 1.05 18.75
CA GLU A 228 -30.80 0.25 17.62
C GLU A 228 -29.94 0.41 16.38
N LYS A 229 -29.41 1.62 16.14
CA LYS A 229 -28.64 1.95 14.96
C LYS A 229 -27.32 2.63 15.31
N ILE A 230 -26.31 2.40 14.46
CA ILE A 230 -25.03 3.11 14.52
C ILE A 230 -24.74 3.74 13.15
N TYR A 231 -24.67 5.05 13.13
CA TYR A 231 -24.24 5.80 11.96
C TYR A 231 -22.71 5.91 11.97
N VAL A 232 -22.08 5.39 10.94
CA VAL A 232 -20.61 5.40 10.80
C VAL A 232 -20.23 6.35 9.68
N THR A 233 -19.25 7.22 9.92
CA THR A 233 -18.76 8.12 8.88
C THR A 233 -18.29 7.34 7.65
N ALA A 234 -18.75 7.73 6.47
CA ALA A 234 -18.26 7.20 5.19
C ALA A 234 -16.90 7.81 4.79
N ASP A 235 -16.40 8.78 5.57
CA ASP A 235 -15.27 9.62 5.17
C ASP A 235 -13.96 9.24 5.89
N ALA A 236 -13.86 8.03 6.46
CA ALA A 236 -12.68 7.59 7.22
C ALA A 236 -11.37 7.72 6.43
N GLN A 237 -11.37 7.38 5.14
CA GLN A 237 -10.21 7.53 4.26
C GLN A 237 -10.25 8.82 3.43
N GLY A 238 -11.41 9.41 3.27
CA GLY A 238 -11.68 10.58 2.44
C GLY A 238 -13.14 10.61 2.05
N LYS A 239 -13.60 11.73 1.53
CA LYS A 239 -15.02 11.97 1.30
C LYS A 239 -15.67 10.90 0.40
N GLY A 240 -16.67 10.20 0.94
CA GLY A 240 -17.47 9.23 0.22
C GLY A 240 -16.86 7.82 0.03
N TYR A 241 -15.74 7.51 0.68
CA TYR A 241 -15.12 6.17 0.59
C TYR A 241 -15.67 5.21 1.66
N SER A 242 -16.98 4.94 1.61
CA SER A 242 -17.69 4.09 2.57
C SER A 242 -17.12 2.67 2.72
N GLN A 243 -16.49 2.13 1.65
CA GLN A 243 -15.92 0.77 1.69
C GLN A 243 -14.84 0.60 2.76
N VAL A 244 -14.09 1.67 3.06
CA VAL A 244 -13.06 1.62 4.10
C VAL A 244 -13.70 1.62 5.48
N SER A 245 -14.69 2.47 5.71
CA SER A 245 -15.46 2.49 6.96
C SER A 245 -16.18 1.16 7.18
N GLU A 246 -16.74 0.58 6.12
CA GLU A 246 -17.40 -0.72 6.15
C GLU A 246 -16.44 -1.84 6.56
N ILE A 247 -15.27 -1.94 5.93
CA ILE A 247 -14.30 -3.00 6.26
C ILE A 247 -13.70 -2.83 7.67
N LEU A 248 -13.52 -1.58 8.13
CA LEU A 248 -13.07 -1.31 9.49
C LEU A 248 -14.13 -1.71 10.51
N THR A 249 -15.40 -1.38 10.25
CA THR A 249 -16.52 -1.80 11.11
C THR A 249 -16.58 -3.31 11.20
N LEU A 250 -16.56 -4.04 10.09
CA LEU A 250 -16.56 -5.50 10.05
C LEU A 250 -15.40 -6.10 10.85
N PHE A 251 -14.23 -5.49 10.78
CA PHE A 251 -13.05 -5.97 11.48
C PHE A 251 -13.15 -5.77 12.99
N TYR A 252 -13.61 -4.61 13.45
CA TYR A 252 -13.69 -4.29 14.87
C TYR A 252 -14.97 -4.83 15.56
N ASP A 253 -16.08 -4.98 14.82
CA ASP A 253 -17.31 -5.66 15.27
C ASP A 253 -17.12 -7.19 15.32
N GLU A 254 -15.95 -7.69 14.86
CA GLU A 254 -15.67 -9.13 14.75
C GLU A 254 -16.76 -9.89 13.98
N THR A 255 -17.36 -9.24 12.97
CA THR A 255 -18.44 -9.81 12.17
C THR A 255 -18.02 -11.15 11.59
N ASP A 256 -18.81 -12.21 11.86
CA ASP A 256 -18.49 -13.57 11.45
C ASP A 256 -18.38 -13.70 9.92
N ALA A 257 -17.31 -14.35 9.47
CA ALA A 257 -17.10 -14.65 8.05
C ALA A 257 -18.22 -15.50 7.44
N GLU A 258 -18.93 -16.29 8.24
CA GLU A 258 -20.07 -17.10 7.81
C GLU A 258 -21.24 -16.26 7.33
N TYR A 259 -21.37 -15.04 7.83
CA TYR A 259 -22.30 -14.05 7.34
C TYR A 259 -22.16 -13.81 5.83
N PHE A 260 -20.91 -13.72 5.34
CA PHE A 260 -20.61 -13.56 3.91
C PHE A 260 -20.77 -14.87 3.11
N GLN A 261 -20.81 -16.01 3.77
CA GLN A 261 -21.07 -17.32 3.16
C GLN A 261 -22.55 -17.64 3.03
N GLY A 262 -23.44 -16.72 3.45
CA GLY A 262 -24.89 -16.87 3.36
C GLY A 262 -25.51 -17.71 4.47
N LYS A 263 -24.77 -18.02 5.54
CA LYS A 263 -25.36 -18.58 6.77
C LYS A 263 -26.24 -17.52 7.44
N LYS A 264 -27.39 -17.92 7.90
CA LYS A 264 -28.34 -17.05 8.62
C LYS A 264 -28.22 -17.15 10.12
N ASN A 265 -27.60 -18.21 10.66
CA ASN A 265 -27.42 -18.46 12.06
C ASN A 265 -25.97 -18.81 12.37
N ASP A 266 -25.50 -18.43 13.55
CA ASP A 266 -24.23 -18.89 14.08
C ASP A 266 -24.25 -20.39 14.45
N ASP A 267 -23.10 -20.94 14.87
CA ASP A 267 -23.00 -22.36 15.28
C ASP A 267 -23.85 -22.70 16.55
N HIS A 268 -24.34 -21.68 17.25
CA HIS A 268 -25.22 -21.83 18.43
C HIS A 268 -26.68 -21.61 18.10
N GLY A 269 -27.04 -21.43 16.81
CA GLY A 269 -28.41 -21.25 16.35
C GLY A 269 -28.96 -19.83 16.57
N LYS A 270 -28.11 -18.86 16.98
CA LYS A 270 -28.50 -17.46 17.09
C LYS A 270 -28.57 -16.85 15.68
N GLU A 271 -29.67 -16.18 15.39
CA GLU A 271 -29.83 -15.48 14.10
C GLU A 271 -28.76 -14.42 13.95
N LEU A 272 -27.97 -14.55 12.89
CA LEU A 272 -27.02 -13.52 12.48
C LEU A 272 -27.82 -12.36 11.93
N LEU A 273 -27.87 -11.26 12.69
CA LEU A 273 -28.51 -10.03 12.24
C LEU A 273 -27.90 -9.61 10.90
N PRO A 274 -28.73 -9.24 9.92
CA PRO A 274 -28.21 -8.72 8.67
C PRO A 274 -27.31 -7.52 8.98
N TYR A 275 -26.04 -7.67 8.75
CA TYR A 275 -24.97 -6.68 8.98
C TYR A 275 -25.38 -5.23 8.61
N ARG A 276 -26.12 -5.05 7.50
CA ARG A 276 -26.58 -3.74 7.03
C ARG A 276 -27.75 -3.14 7.84
N GLN A 277 -28.33 -3.85 8.78
CA GLN A 277 -29.45 -3.33 9.58
C GLN A 277 -28.98 -2.49 10.76
N ARG A 278 -27.80 -2.81 11.35
CA ARG A 278 -27.27 -2.08 12.50
C ARG A 278 -26.43 -0.88 12.10
N PHE A 279 -25.62 -0.99 11.03
CA PHE A 279 -24.69 0.04 10.62
C PHE A 279 -25.16 0.78 9.37
N THR A 280 -25.11 2.10 9.42
CA THR A 280 -25.42 2.98 8.27
C THR A 280 -24.23 3.88 7.97
N TYR A 281 -23.68 3.76 6.76
CA TYR A 281 -22.48 4.53 6.34
C TYR A 281 -22.90 5.79 5.61
N VAL A 282 -22.57 6.96 6.17
CA VAL A 282 -22.94 8.27 5.62
C VAL A 282 -21.82 9.29 5.80
N SER A 283 -21.69 10.22 4.86
CA SER A 283 -20.91 11.45 5.11
C SER A 283 -21.70 12.34 6.06
N MET A 284 -21.09 12.68 7.20
CA MET A 284 -21.77 13.45 8.24
C MET A 284 -22.06 14.86 7.77
N SER A 285 -23.26 15.34 8.12
CA SER A 285 -23.72 16.68 7.84
C SER A 285 -24.83 17.06 8.82
N SER A 286 -25.13 18.36 8.92
CA SER A 286 -26.27 18.86 9.73
C SER A 286 -27.59 18.20 9.33
N ASP A 287 -27.81 17.96 8.03
CA ASP A 287 -29.04 17.32 7.53
C ASP A 287 -29.14 15.85 7.95
N VAL A 288 -28.04 15.11 7.97
CA VAL A 288 -28.00 13.72 8.42
C VAL A 288 -28.35 13.66 9.90
N VAL A 289 -27.73 14.52 10.71
CA VAL A 289 -27.97 14.57 12.16
C VAL A 289 -29.43 15.00 12.44
N ALA A 290 -29.98 15.99 11.71
CA ALA A 290 -31.35 16.41 11.88
C ALA A 290 -32.37 15.33 11.55
N ARG A 291 -32.10 14.49 10.53
CA ARG A 291 -33.01 13.37 10.17
C ARG A 291 -32.96 12.25 11.18
N SER A 292 -31.79 11.94 11.70
CA SER A 292 -31.58 10.82 12.63
C SER A 292 -31.78 11.16 14.12
N GLN A 293 -32.00 12.44 14.46
CA GLN A 293 -32.11 12.87 15.88
C GLN A 293 -33.34 12.30 16.63
N ASN A 294 -34.33 11.76 15.90
CA ASN A 294 -35.50 11.09 16.47
C ASN A 294 -35.36 9.55 16.46
N GLU A 295 -34.21 9.03 15.99
CA GLU A 295 -33.89 7.62 15.99
C GLU A 295 -33.08 7.29 17.25
N ASP A 296 -33.25 6.06 17.75
CA ASP A 296 -32.36 5.52 18.78
C ASP A 296 -31.04 5.12 18.13
N ALA A 297 -30.11 6.10 18.06
CA ALA A 297 -28.90 5.96 17.29
C ALA A 297 -27.66 6.54 17.99
N ALA A 298 -26.55 5.79 17.87
CA ALA A 298 -25.20 6.27 18.17
C ALA A 298 -24.45 6.59 16.87
N TYR A 299 -23.35 7.31 16.99
CA TYR A 299 -22.59 7.75 15.83
C TYR A 299 -21.08 7.55 16.03
N VAL A 300 -20.40 7.08 14.99
CA VAL A 300 -18.94 7.08 14.86
C VAL A 300 -18.57 8.08 13.78
N ILE A 301 -17.97 9.20 14.20
CA ILE A 301 -17.73 10.35 13.35
C ILE A 301 -16.25 10.73 13.31
N LEU A 302 -15.86 11.56 12.33
CA LEU A 302 -14.58 12.24 12.37
C LEU A 302 -14.62 13.36 13.42
N LYS A 303 -13.49 13.64 14.06
CA LYS A 303 -13.33 14.76 14.97
C LYS A 303 -13.74 16.10 14.34
N SER A 304 -13.54 16.27 13.03
CA SER A 304 -13.96 17.47 12.29
C SER A 304 -15.48 17.69 12.29
N ASP A 305 -16.26 16.62 12.47
CA ASP A 305 -17.72 16.63 12.31
C ASP A 305 -18.47 16.82 13.63
N VAL A 306 -17.74 16.94 14.73
CA VAL A 306 -18.28 17.16 16.09
C VAL A 306 -19.24 18.36 16.14
N ASN A 307 -18.97 19.40 15.35
CA ASN A 307 -19.77 20.62 15.34
C ASN A 307 -21.21 20.43 14.84
N TYR A 308 -21.54 19.28 14.22
CA TYR A 308 -22.90 18.96 13.81
C TYR A 308 -23.79 18.49 14.98
N PHE A 309 -23.18 18.17 16.14
CA PHE A 309 -23.87 17.58 17.29
C PHE A 309 -23.99 18.54 18.46
N ASP A 310 -25.18 18.59 19.04
CA ASP A 310 -25.47 19.39 20.23
C ASP A 310 -24.98 18.65 21.48
N SER A 311 -23.97 19.19 22.16
CA SER A 311 -23.41 18.62 23.39
C SER A 311 -24.38 18.57 24.57
N THR A 312 -25.54 19.23 24.49
CA THR A 312 -26.59 19.12 25.52
C THR A 312 -27.41 17.86 25.38
N LYS A 313 -27.52 17.34 24.16
CA LYS A 313 -28.29 16.12 23.81
C LYS A 313 -27.42 14.87 23.74
N TYR A 314 -26.15 15.04 23.38
CA TYR A 314 -25.23 13.95 23.13
C TYR A 314 -24.01 14.01 24.05
N ASN A 315 -23.53 12.84 24.44
CA ASN A 315 -22.21 12.68 25.03
C ASN A 315 -21.21 12.38 23.91
N ILE A 316 -20.17 13.22 23.77
CA ILE A 316 -19.15 13.11 22.72
C ILE A 316 -17.85 12.63 23.35
N ILE A 317 -17.41 11.46 22.98
CA ILE A 317 -16.19 10.82 23.50
C ILE A 317 -15.17 10.76 22.37
N GLN A 318 -14.02 11.39 22.54
CA GLN A 318 -12.99 11.48 21.50
C GLN A 318 -11.96 10.35 21.64
N PHE A 319 -11.68 9.68 20.51
CA PHE A 319 -10.64 8.66 20.34
C PHE A 319 -9.79 9.03 19.12
N GLY A 320 -8.64 9.61 19.34
CA GLY A 320 -7.75 10.03 18.24
C GLY A 320 -8.43 10.99 17.24
N ASN A 321 -8.62 10.51 16.00
CA ASN A 321 -9.30 11.23 14.91
C ASN A 321 -10.80 11.00 14.85
N PHE A 322 -11.31 10.05 15.62
CA PHE A 322 -12.71 9.68 15.63
C PHE A 322 -13.35 10.03 16.96
N CYS A 323 -14.65 10.16 16.93
CA CYS A 323 -15.46 10.37 18.13
C CYS A 323 -16.63 9.40 18.10
N ALA A 324 -16.96 8.85 19.27
CA ALA A 324 -18.26 8.26 19.53
C ALA A 324 -19.21 9.35 20.01
N VAL A 325 -20.40 9.41 19.43
CA VAL A 325 -21.47 10.31 19.84
C VAL A 325 -22.66 9.47 20.24
N VAL A 326 -23.00 9.52 21.51
CA VAL A 326 -24.07 8.68 22.08
C VAL A 326 -25.13 9.56 22.73
N PRO A 327 -26.42 9.18 22.69
CA PRO A 327 -27.48 9.88 23.40
C PRO A 327 -27.16 10.00 24.90
N ARG A 328 -27.62 11.08 25.52
CA ARG A 328 -27.48 11.27 26.97
C ARG A 328 -28.56 10.56 27.75
#